data_91eb1ddc25634c490bbbc679ed569ef3
#
_entry.id   91eb1ddc25634c490bbbc679ed569ef3
#
_cell.length_a   1.000
_cell.length_b   1.000
_cell.length_c   1.000
_cell.angle_alpha   90.00
_cell.angle_beta   90.00
_cell.angle_gamma   90.00
#
_symmetry.space_group_name_H-M   'P 1'
#
loop_
_entity.id
_entity.type
_entity.pdbx_description
1 polymer ?
#
loop_
_entity_poly.entity_id
_entity_poly.type
_entity_poly.pdbx_seq_one_letter_code
_entity_poly.pdbx_strand_id
1 'polypeptide(L)'
;MDRIDTTAYASPDHMPDRRAGGTSMTAVPITTAAMARAHVRAVVLEQWNTPSRRATETAVIDLLLVVSELAANAVRHGGGLVGVEATPTREGVRLAVHDNSDVVPAAAFGSGGLPPVHHGNGFGWPLIIRLARDIAIERRPGGGKTISVLVPLQTAP
;
A
#
# COMPACT_ATOMS: atom_id res chain seq x y z
N MET A 1 -46.15 38.03 40.44
CA MET A 1 -45.30 39.06 39.94
C MET A 1 -44.07 38.50 39.39
N ASP A 2 -43.90 38.76 38.13
CA ASP A 2 -42.75 38.67 37.28
C ASP A 2 -42.42 37.27 36.82
N ARG A 3 -42.96 36.91 35.73
CA ARG A 3 -42.50 37.04 34.35
C ARG A 3 -41.01 36.78 34.20
N ILE A 4 -40.73 35.55 33.83
CA ILE A 4 -39.52 35.31 33.06
C ILE A 4 -39.93 34.62 31.80
N ASP A 5 -39.97 35.40 30.80
CA ASP A 5 -40.02 35.00 29.42
C ASP A 5 -38.65 34.46 29.07
N THR A 6 -38.52 33.18 28.96
CA THR A 6 -37.31 32.61 28.41
C THR A 6 -37.66 32.06 27.06
N THR A 7 -37.59 32.93 26.10
CA THR A 7 -37.52 32.57 24.70
C THR A 7 -36.27 31.77 24.47
N ALA A 8 -36.43 30.49 24.39
CA ALA A 8 -35.37 29.65 23.86
C ALA A 8 -35.17 29.99 22.38
N TYR A 9 -34.16 30.75 22.11
CA TYR A 9 -33.67 30.94 20.75
C TYR A 9 -32.96 29.68 20.32
N ALA A 10 -33.69 28.82 19.64
CA ALA A 10 -33.09 27.76 18.88
C ALA A 10 -32.44 28.37 17.66
N SER A 11 -31.15 28.41 17.63
CA SER A 11 -30.40 28.70 16.42
C SER A 11 -30.60 27.56 15.42
N PRO A 12 -31.22 27.86 14.29
CA PRO A 12 -31.14 26.92 13.18
C PRO A 12 -29.81 27.14 12.48
N ASP A 13 -29.35 26.11 11.86
CA ASP A 13 -28.26 26.11 10.90
C ASP A 13 -26.88 25.83 11.45
N HIS A 14 -26.70 24.62 11.91
CA HIS A 14 -25.53 23.93 11.53
C HIS A 14 -25.96 22.92 10.46
N MET A 15 -26.08 23.37 9.24
CA MET A 15 -26.07 22.53 8.08
C MET A 15 -24.69 21.90 7.99
N PRO A 16 -24.55 20.57 8.03
CA PRO A 16 -23.29 19.96 7.66
C PRO A 16 -23.03 20.31 6.19
N ASP A 17 -21.92 20.96 5.99
CA ASP A 17 -21.41 21.24 4.66
C ASP A 17 -21.35 19.93 3.87
N ARG A 18 -22.31 19.74 2.99
CA ARG A 18 -22.34 18.64 2.05
C ARG A 18 -21.37 18.91 0.92
N ARG A 19 -20.13 19.10 1.26
CA ARG A 19 -19.04 19.00 0.29
C ARG A 19 -18.42 17.62 0.32
N ALA A 20 -19.23 16.62 0.31
CA ALA A 20 -18.81 15.32 -0.12
C ALA A 20 -19.19 15.13 -1.59
N GLY A 21 -18.74 16.03 -2.42
CA GLY A 21 -18.64 15.83 -3.85
C GLY A 21 -17.40 15.03 -4.18
N GLY A 22 -16.98 14.16 -3.28
CA GLY A 22 -16.06 13.10 -3.61
C GLY A 22 -16.86 12.06 -4.37
N THR A 23 -16.61 11.93 -5.65
CA THR A 23 -16.92 10.72 -6.37
C THR A 23 -16.28 9.61 -5.53
N SER A 24 -17.10 8.87 -4.79
CA SER A 24 -16.68 7.64 -4.18
C SER A 24 -16.36 6.71 -5.34
N MET A 25 -15.13 6.80 -5.81
CA MET A 25 -14.60 5.75 -6.63
C MET A 25 -14.58 4.55 -5.72
N THR A 26 -15.53 3.64 -5.98
CA THR A 26 -15.51 2.32 -5.36
C THR A 26 -14.19 1.71 -5.79
N ALA A 27 -13.19 1.82 -4.92
CA ALA A 27 -11.90 1.21 -5.17
C ALA A 27 -12.16 -0.28 -5.30
N VAL A 28 -11.91 -0.83 -6.47
CA VAL A 28 -12.00 -2.28 -6.69
C VAL A 28 -10.97 -2.90 -5.75
N PRO A 29 -11.38 -3.82 -4.84
CA PRO A 29 -10.44 -4.45 -3.94
C PRO A 29 -9.36 -5.19 -4.73
N ILE A 30 -8.11 -4.95 -4.40
CA ILE A 30 -6.99 -5.68 -4.99
C ILE A 30 -6.77 -6.92 -4.15
N THR A 31 -7.09 -8.08 -4.70
CA THR A 31 -7.05 -9.37 -4.00
C THR A 31 -6.12 -10.39 -4.63
N THR A 32 -5.53 -10.08 -5.76
CA THR A 32 -4.59 -10.96 -6.47
C THR A 32 -3.30 -10.24 -6.82
N ALA A 33 -2.23 -11.00 -6.99
CA ALA A 33 -0.96 -10.46 -7.45
C ALA A 33 -1.05 -9.81 -8.83
N ALA A 34 -1.85 -10.37 -9.72
CA ALA A 34 -2.06 -9.80 -11.06
C ALA A 34 -2.73 -8.42 -10.99
N MET A 35 -3.74 -8.25 -10.16
CA MET A 35 -4.39 -6.97 -9.92
C MET A 35 -3.43 -5.97 -9.29
N ALA A 36 -2.62 -6.41 -8.34
CA ALA A 36 -1.60 -5.58 -7.70
C ALA A 36 -0.58 -5.06 -8.72
N ARG A 37 -0.07 -5.92 -9.59
CA ARG A 37 0.86 -5.53 -10.65
C ARG A 37 0.24 -4.51 -11.61
N ALA A 38 -0.98 -4.74 -12.04
CA ALA A 38 -1.68 -3.82 -12.95
C ALA A 38 -1.86 -2.43 -12.32
N HIS A 39 -2.25 -2.40 -11.06
CA HIS A 39 -2.43 -1.15 -10.32
C HIS A 39 -1.12 -0.38 -10.16
N VAL A 40 -0.07 -1.04 -9.71
CA VAL A 40 1.24 -0.42 -9.50
C VAL A 40 1.84 0.07 -10.81
N ARG A 41 1.71 -0.71 -11.88
CA ARG A 41 2.15 -0.30 -13.22
C ARG A 41 1.44 0.97 -13.68
N ALA A 42 0.13 1.05 -13.49
CA ALA A 42 -0.65 2.24 -13.82
C ALA A 42 -0.17 3.48 -13.04
N VAL A 43 0.14 3.33 -11.75
CA VAL A 43 0.68 4.42 -10.94
C VAL A 43 1.99 4.94 -11.51
N VAL A 44 2.89 4.07 -11.95
CA VAL A 44 4.15 4.51 -12.59
C VAL A 44 3.87 5.25 -13.89
N LEU A 45 3.05 4.68 -14.77
CA LEU A 45 2.80 5.24 -16.10
C LEU A 45 2.03 6.56 -16.05
N GLU A 46 1.08 6.67 -15.13
CA GLU A 46 0.15 7.80 -15.08
C GLU A 46 0.56 8.89 -14.08
N GLN A 47 1.27 8.54 -13.02
CA GLN A 47 1.54 9.47 -11.93
C GLN A 47 3.03 9.71 -11.68
N TRP A 48 3.88 8.69 -11.80
CA TRP A 48 5.30 8.84 -11.52
C TRP A 48 6.08 9.38 -12.73
N ASN A 49 5.81 8.82 -13.91
CA ASN A 49 6.42 9.29 -15.15
C ASN A 49 5.91 10.68 -15.51
N THR A 50 6.82 11.54 -15.93
CA THR A 50 6.54 12.88 -16.45
C THR A 50 7.29 13.07 -17.76
N PRO A 51 7.06 14.14 -18.53
CA PRO A 51 7.86 14.42 -19.73
C PRO A 51 9.36 14.49 -19.47
N SER A 52 9.76 14.89 -18.26
CA SER A 52 11.17 15.05 -17.87
C SER A 52 11.71 13.93 -16.99
N ARG A 53 10.87 12.97 -16.60
CA ARG A 53 11.26 11.87 -15.70
C ARG A 53 10.53 10.59 -16.08
N ARG A 54 11.28 9.61 -16.53
CA ARG A 54 10.70 8.29 -16.86
C ARG A 54 11.50 7.21 -16.18
N ALA A 55 10.79 6.27 -15.57
CA ALA A 55 11.41 5.08 -15.00
C ALA A 55 12.03 4.23 -16.11
N THR A 56 13.21 3.65 -15.83
CA THR A 56 13.78 2.66 -16.73
C THR A 56 12.91 1.42 -16.75
N GLU A 57 12.99 0.65 -17.82
CA GLU A 57 12.27 -0.62 -17.92
C GLU A 57 12.69 -1.59 -16.80
N THR A 58 13.97 -1.66 -16.50
CA THR A 58 14.48 -2.49 -15.40
C THR A 58 13.90 -2.06 -14.05
N ALA A 59 13.82 -0.75 -13.78
CA ALA A 59 13.23 -0.25 -12.54
C ALA A 59 11.76 -0.63 -12.40
N VAL A 60 11.01 -0.58 -13.48
CA VAL A 60 9.61 -1.01 -13.49
C VAL A 60 9.50 -2.52 -13.24
N ILE A 61 10.33 -3.32 -13.88
CA ILE A 61 10.37 -4.77 -13.65
C ILE A 61 10.66 -5.08 -12.18
N ASP A 62 11.65 -4.44 -11.60
CA ASP A 62 12.01 -4.62 -10.18
C ASP A 62 10.85 -4.27 -9.25
N LEU A 63 10.17 -3.16 -9.52
CA LEU A 63 8.99 -2.76 -8.77
C LEU A 63 7.87 -3.79 -8.85
N LEU A 64 7.61 -4.32 -10.04
CA LEU A 64 6.58 -5.34 -10.25
C LEU A 64 6.95 -6.67 -9.59
N LEU A 65 8.23 -7.02 -9.54
CA LEU A 65 8.72 -8.17 -8.79
C LEU A 65 8.44 -8.01 -7.30
N VAL A 66 8.75 -6.85 -6.73
CA VAL A 66 8.51 -6.58 -5.29
C VAL A 66 7.03 -6.67 -4.96
N VAL A 67 6.16 -6.01 -5.70
CA VAL A 67 4.73 -6.05 -5.41
C VAL A 67 4.16 -7.46 -5.61
N SER A 68 4.66 -8.22 -6.59
CA SER A 68 4.24 -9.60 -6.82
C SER A 68 4.58 -10.50 -5.64
N GLU A 69 5.79 -10.35 -5.08
CA GLU A 69 6.22 -11.13 -3.93
C GLU A 69 5.47 -10.76 -2.66
N LEU A 70 5.24 -9.47 -2.43
CA LEU A 70 4.44 -9.01 -1.29
C LEU A 70 2.99 -9.50 -1.38
N ALA A 71 2.39 -9.42 -2.55
CA ALA A 71 1.03 -9.91 -2.78
C ALA A 71 0.94 -11.44 -2.65
N ALA A 72 1.90 -12.18 -3.20
CA ALA A 72 1.96 -13.62 -3.08
C ALA A 72 2.12 -14.07 -1.62
N ASN A 73 2.94 -13.38 -0.85
CA ASN A 73 3.10 -13.65 0.58
C ASN A 73 1.81 -13.39 1.35
N ALA A 74 1.08 -12.34 1.03
CA ALA A 74 -0.22 -12.06 1.62
C ALA A 74 -1.24 -13.18 1.35
N VAL A 75 -1.27 -13.70 0.14
CA VAL A 75 -2.16 -14.81 -0.24
C VAL A 75 -1.75 -16.11 0.43
N ARG A 76 -0.46 -16.44 0.46
CA ARG A 76 0.02 -17.74 0.99
C ARG A 76 0.11 -17.78 2.50
N HIS A 77 0.55 -16.70 3.12
CA HIS A 77 0.92 -16.68 4.53
C HIS A 77 0.16 -15.62 5.33
N GLY A 78 -0.47 -14.68 4.67
CA GLY A 78 -1.16 -13.56 5.28
C GLY A 78 -2.66 -13.72 5.46
N GLY A 79 -3.20 -14.92 5.23
CA GLY A 79 -4.64 -15.13 5.32
C GLY A 79 -5.45 -14.45 4.22
N GLY A 80 -4.80 -13.96 3.19
CA GLY A 80 -5.41 -13.29 2.04
C GLY A 80 -4.92 -11.86 1.84
N LEU A 81 -4.89 -11.44 0.59
CA LEU A 81 -4.58 -10.08 0.21
C LEU A 81 -5.85 -9.22 0.35
N VAL A 82 -5.77 -8.18 1.17
CA VAL A 82 -6.91 -7.27 1.44
C VAL A 82 -6.87 -6.05 0.53
N GLY A 83 -5.67 -5.54 0.26
CA GLY A 83 -5.52 -4.36 -0.56
C GLY A 83 -4.06 -4.01 -0.80
N VAL A 84 -3.84 -3.17 -1.80
CA VAL A 84 -2.53 -2.62 -2.13
C VAL A 84 -2.69 -1.14 -2.41
N GLU A 85 -1.83 -0.33 -1.80
CA GLU A 85 -1.70 1.08 -2.09
C GLU A 85 -0.32 1.35 -2.70
N ALA A 86 -0.28 2.14 -3.74
CA ALA A 86 0.96 2.57 -4.37
C ALA A 86 0.97 4.09 -4.43
N THR A 87 1.95 4.69 -3.78
CA THR A 87 2.09 6.14 -3.69
C THR A 87 3.36 6.57 -4.38
N PRO A 88 3.28 7.40 -5.43
CA PRO A 88 4.48 7.93 -6.05
C PRO A 88 5.20 8.88 -5.08
N THR A 89 6.51 8.76 -5.03
CA THR A 89 7.40 9.64 -4.27
C THR A 89 8.46 10.21 -5.20
N ARG A 90 9.25 11.14 -4.69
CA ARG A 90 10.36 11.69 -5.47
C ARG A 90 11.37 10.63 -5.90
N GLU A 91 11.60 9.63 -5.06
CA GLU A 91 12.62 8.60 -5.29
C GLU A 91 12.11 7.36 -5.99
N GLY A 92 10.82 7.11 -5.92
CA GLY A 92 10.22 5.90 -6.46
C GLY A 92 8.77 5.73 -6.03
N VAL A 93 8.38 4.49 -5.76
CA VAL A 93 7.01 4.17 -5.34
C VAL A 93 7.03 3.53 -3.96
N ARG A 94 6.22 4.07 -3.07
CA ARG A 94 5.94 3.45 -1.78
C ARG A 94 4.76 2.50 -1.96
N LEU A 95 4.97 1.26 -1.57
CA LEU A 95 3.94 0.24 -1.57
C LEU A 95 3.46 -0.02 -0.15
N ALA A 96 2.16 -0.18 0.03
CA ALA A 96 1.56 -0.69 1.26
C ALA A 96 0.68 -1.87 0.90
N VAL A 97 0.98 -3.03 1.45
CA VAL A 97 0.26 -4.27 1.19
C VAL A 97 -0.42 -4.73 2.48
N HIS A 98 -1.73 -4.89 2.41
CA HIS A 98 -2.57 -5.25 3.54
C HIS A 98 -2.98 -6.71 3.46
N ASP A 99 -2.85 -7.42 4.57
CA ASP A 99 -3.29 -8.81 4.70
C ASP A 99 -4.07 -9.04 6.00
N ASN A 100 -4.55 -10.27 6.19
CA ASN A 100 -5.40 -10.66 7.33
C ASN A 100 -4.64 -11.35 8.46
N SER A 101 -3.33 -11.49 8.39
CA SER A 101 -2.55 -12.21 9.40
C SER A 101 -1.80 -11.27 10.33
N ASP A 102 -1.86 -11.55 11.62
CA ASP A 102 -1.07 -10.84 12.63
C ASP A 102 0.37 -11.37 12.73
N VAL A 103 0.68 -12.45 12.02
CA VAL A 103 2.00 -13.07 12.06
C VAL A 103 2.97 -12.26 11.21
N VAL A 104 4.03 -11.79 11.85
CA VAL A 104 5.10 -11.05 11.19
C VAL A 104 6.15 -12.04 10.67
N PRO A 105 6.49 -12.02 9.37
CA PRO A 105 7.50 -12.90 8.83
C PRO A 105 8.87 -12.60 9.45
N ALA A 106 9.50 -13.61 10.05
CA ALA A 106 10.85 -13.45 10.63
C ALA A 106 11.87 -13.04 9.56
N ALA A 107 11.71 -13.52 8.33
CA ALA A 107 12.56 -13.18 7.21
C ALA A 107 12.56 -11.70 6.83
N ALA A 108 11.53 -10.94 7.18
CA ALA A 108 11.43 -9.51 6.92
C ALA A 108 12.49 -8.69 7.67
N PHE A 109 13.02 -9.21 8.75
CA PHE A 109 14.03 -8.53 9.57
C PHE A 109 15.47 -8.84 9.18
N GLY A 110 15.69 -9.53 8.06
CA GLY A 110 17.03 -9.75 7.55
C GLY A 110 17.95 -10.53 8.49
N SER A 111 17.41 -11.39 9.34
CA SER A 111 18.25 -12.24 10.20
C SER A 111 18.99 -13.26 9.33
N GLY A 112 20.09 -12.85 8.78
CA GLY A 112 21.35 -13.50 8.45
C GLY A 112 21.38 -14.87 7.83
N GLY A 113 20.31 -15.44 7.37
CA GLY A 113 20.36 -16.74 6.71
C GLY A 113 19.52 -16.69 5.44
N LEU A 114 20.11 -17.11 4.34
CA LEU A 114 19.29 -17.56 3.22
C LEU A 114 18.32 -18.59 3.81
N PRO A 115 17.01 -18.35 3.73
CA PRO A 115 16.08 -19.40 4.15
C PRO A 115 16.45 -20.66 3.40
N PRO A 116 16.41 -21.83 4.06
CA PRO A 116 16.67 -23.08 3.35
C PRO A 116 15.80 -23.11 2.10
N VAL A 117 16.40 -23.39 0.98
CA VAL A 117 15.73 -23.49 -0.32
C VAL A 117 14.75 -24.65 -0.24
N HIS A 118 13.59 -24.40 0.29
CA HIS A 118 12.51 -25.35 0.31
C HIS A 118 11.38 -24.85 -0.55
N HIS A 119 11.22 -25.48 -1.68
CA HIS A 119 9.99 -25.44 -2.47
C HIS A 119 9.65 -24.14 -3.18
N GLY A 120 10.59 -23.52 -3.89
CA GLY A 120 10.27 -22.48 -4.85
C GLY A 120 9.73 -21.16 -4.29
N ASN A 121 9.55 -21.05 -2.96
CA ASN A 121 8.94 -19.91 -2.29
C ASN A 121 9.92 -19.14 -1.39
N GLY A 122 11.21 -19.54 -1.39
CA GLY A 122 12.22 -18.98 -0.50
C GLY A 122 12.84 -17.66 -0.95
N PHE A 123 12.52 -17.17 -2.13
CA PHE A 123 13.20 -16.02 -2.72
C PHE A 123 12.48 -14.68 -2.47
N GLY A 124 11.25 -14.69 -1.99
CA GLY A 124 10.41 -13.51 -1.85
C GLY A 124 11.03 -12.43 -0.96
N TRP A 125 11.34 -12.73 0.29
CA TRP A 125 11.91 -11.76 1.20
C TRP A 125 13.32 -11.32 0.87
N PRO A 126 14.25 -12.20 0.49
CA PRO A 126 15.56 -11.78 -0.01
C PRO A 126 15.47 -10.82 -1.20
N LEU A 127 14.55 -11.05 -2.11
CA LEU A 127 14.31 -10.16 -3.25
C LEU A 127 13.76 -8.80 -2.81
N ILE A 128 12.78 -8.80 -1.92
CA ILE A 128 12.20 -7.56 -1.36
C ILE A 128 13.27 -6.74 -0.66
N ILE A 129 14.07 -7.35 0.21
CA ILE A 129 15.14 -6.69 0.96
C ILE A 129 16.20 -6.12 0.00
N ARG A 130 16.47 -6.80 -1.09
CA ARG A 130 17.45 -6.35 -2.08
C ARG A 130 16.97 -5.17 -2.91
N LEU A 131 15.70 -5.15 -3.29
CA LEU A 131 15.15 -4.16 -4.24
C LEU A 131 14.42 -3.01 -3.56
N ALA A 132 14.04 -3.16 -2.31
CA ALA A 132 13.28 -2.19 -1.56
C ALA A 132 14.06 -1.69 -0.34
N ARG A 133 13.60 -0.57 0.23
CA ARG A 133 14.11 -0.01 1.48
C ARG A 133 12.97 0.54 2.31
N ASP A 134 13.30 1.00 3.52
CA ASP A 134 12.32 1.55 4.47
C ASP A 134 11.15 0.57 4.70
N ILE A 135 11.52 -0.68 4.97
CA ILE A 135 10.54 -1.75 5.23
C ILE A 135 9.95 -1.54 6.61
N ALA A 136 8.65 -1.38 6.68
CA ALA A 136 7.89 -1.26 7.91
C ALA A 136 6.73 -2.25 7.93
N ILE A 137 6.50 -2.84 9.10
CA ILE A 137 5.38 -3.75 9.31
C ILE A 137 4.57 -3.23 10.48
N GLU A 138 3.30 -2.96 10.25
CA GLU A 138 2.40 -2.41 11.24
C GLU A 138 1.14 -3.27 11.35
N ARG A 139 0.67 -3.46 12.59
CA ARG A 139 -0.62 -4.11 12.81
C ARG A 139 -1.75 -3.18 12.42
N ARG A 140 -2.77 -3.76 11.80
CA ARG A 140 -3.96 -3.03 11.39
C ARG A 140 -4.99 -3.03 12.51
N PRO A 141 -5.71 -1.91 12.71
CA PRO A 141 -6.88 -1.90 13.57
C PRO A 141 -7.89 -2.97 13.09
N GLY A 142 -8.35 -3.79 14.00
CA GLY A 142 -9.31 -4.86 13.68
C GLY A 142 -8.71 -6.18 13.18
N GLY A 143 -7.37 -6.27 13.11
CA GLY A 143 -6.66 -7.50 12.72
C GLY A 143 -5.95 -7.40 11.37
N GLY A 144 -4.96 -8.24 11.20
CA GLY A 144 -4.08 -8.21 10.04
C GLY A 144 -2.92 -7.23 10.19
N LYS A 145 -2.17 -7.08 9.11
CA LYS A 145 -1.01 -6.18 9.07
C LYS A 145 -0.89 -5.45 7.76
N THR A 146 -0.11 -4.40 7.78
CA THR A 146 0.35 -3.67 6.59
C THR A 146 1.85 -3.79 6.50
N ILE A 147 2.34 -4.22 5.35
CA ILE A 147 3.75 -4.19 5.02
C ILE A 147 3.98 -3.05 4.05
N SER A 148 4.81 -2.08 4.44
CA SER A 148 5.16 -0.92 3.63
C SER A 148 6.62 -0.99 3.21
N VAL A 149 6.90 -0.67 1.97
CA VAL A 149 8.25 -0.62 1.42
C VAL A 149 8.37 0.55 0.46
N LEU A 150 9.56 1.09 0.32
CA LEU A 150 9.89 2.03 -0.75
C LEU A 150 10.73 1.31 -1.80
N VAL A 151 10.28 1.33 -3.04
CA VAL A 151 11.04 0.82 -4.18
C VAL A 151 11.57 2.00 -4.98
N PRO A 152 12.88 2.27 -4.96
CA PRO A 152 13.47 3.33 -5.77
C PRO A 152 13.30 3.04 -7.26
N LEU A 153 13.05 4.08 -8.04
CA LEU A 153 12.97 3.97 -9.49
C LEU A 153 14.09 4.78 -10.13
N GLN A 154 14.96 4.10 -10.82
CA GLN A 154 15.97 4.75 -11.66
C GLN A 154 15.30 5.39 -12.86
N THR A 155 15.80 6.57 -13.21
CA THR A 155 15.32 7.31 -14.37
C THR A 155 16.15 6.98 -15.60
N ALA A 156 15.45 6.88 -16.72
CA ALA A 156 16.11 6.82 -18.01
C ALA A 156 16.85 8.13 -18.31
N PRO A 157 18.02 8.08 -18.95
CA PRO A 157 18.76 9.27 -19.35
C PRO A 157 17.99 10.14 -20.35
#